data_a7ecdcd763730518a2253cafdba06491
#
_entry.id   a7ecdcd763730518a2253cafdba06491
#
_cell.length_a   1.000
_cell.length_b   1.000
_cell.length_c   1.000
_cell.angle_alpha   90.00
_cell.angle_beta   90.00
_cell.angle_gamma   90.00
#
_symmetry.space_group_name_H-M   'P 1'
#
loop_
_entity.id
_entity.type
_entity.pdbx_description
1 polymer ?
#
loop_
_entity_poly.entity_id
_entity_poly.type
_entity_poly.pdbx_seq_one_letter_code
_entity_poly.pdbx_strand_id
1 'polypeptide(L)'
;PWSAVEVYISRGTTYPFLFSVQDMFPDAPEGYRDSDAYQALSQYRDADIPDEQKVTVVGIMLEAFSDLTDFPALGELSSVRGVYEPLHELEKRSVSGDLLTNIFAGGTTDTEWGFLTGYSEHEEFRSATDSFVRYFKAQGYDTLYRHPGYSWFYNRSNVNEYLGFDESVFNDTGFGDLISISDALYHSDKVL
;
A
#
# COMPACT_ATOMS: atom_id res chain seq x y z
N PRO A 1 -8.40 2.03 18.71
CA PRO A 1 -8.15 0.60 18.91
C PRO A 1 -7.51 0.04 17.64
N TRP A 2 -6.49 -0.80 17.79
CA TRP A 2 -5.68 -1.33 16.69
C TRP A 2 -6.37 -2.48 15.93
N SER A 3 -7.45 -3.00 16.48
CA SER A 3 -8.22 -4.06 15.82
C SER A 3 -9.69 -4.03 16.22
N ALA A 4 -10.54 -4.57 15.35
CA ALA A 4 -11.95 -4.78 15.63
C ALA A 4 -12.17 -5.60 16.93
N VAL A 5 -11.31 -6.60 17.17
CA VAL A 5 -11.36 -7.45 18.36
C VAL A 5 -11.19 -6.64 19.63
N GLU A 6 -10.28 -5.68 19.69
CA GLU A 6 -10.09 -4.82 20.86
C GLU A 6 -11.29 -3.92 21.12
N VAL A 7 -11.96 -3.44 20.06
CA VAL A 7 -13.19 -2.67 20.18
C VAL A 7 -14.29 -3.53 20.79
N TYR A 8 -14.46 -4.77 20.33
CA TYR A 8 -15.43 -5.71 20.88
C TYR A 8 -15.14 -6.09 22.34
N ILE A 9 -13.87 -6.28 22.69
CA ILE A 9 -13.47 -6.58 24.07
C ILE A 9 -13.73 -5.39 25.00
N SER A 10 -13.39 -4.17 24.57
CA SER A 10 -13.45 -2.97 25.42
C SER A 10 -14.85 -2.36 25.54
N ARG A 11 -15.69 -2.51 24.50
CA ARG A 11 -17.02 -1.85 24.40
C ARG A 11 -18.20 -2.81 24.35
N GLY A 12 -17.93 -4.11 24.47
CA GLY A 12 -18.94 -5.16 24.31
C GLY A 12 -19.34 -5.35 22.84
N THR A 13 -20.29 -6.23 22.58
CA THR A 13 -20.65 -6.64 21.21
C THR A 13 -21.66 -5.72 20.51
N THR A 14 -22.60 -5.18 21.27
CA THR A 14 -23.74 -4.44 20.69
C THR A 14 -23.31 -3.12 20.04
N TYR A 15 -22.50 -2.33 20.72
CA TYR A 15 -22.09 -1.01 20.22
C TYR A 15 -21.23 -1.11 18.95
N PRO A 16 -20.15 -1.90 18.93
CA PRO A 16 -19.35 -2.05 17.71
C PRO A 16 -20.13 -2.65 16.55
N PHE A 17 -21.05 -3.59 16.83
CA PHE A 17 -21.91 -4.18 15.80
C PHE A 17 -22.81 -3.12 15.15
N LEU A 18 -23.51 -2.31 15.95
CA LEU A 18 -24.38 -1.24 15.43
C LEU A 18 -23.58 -0.19 14.66
N PHE A 19 -22.39 0.15 15.15
CA PHE A 19 -21.49 1.07 14.47
C PHE A 19 -21.02 0.51 13.13
N SER A 20 -20.61 -0.76 13.10
CA SER A 20 -20.21 -1.44 11.85
C SER A 20 -21.36 -1.53 10.82
N VAL A 21 -22.61 -1.70 11.30
CA VAL A 21 -23.77 -1.69 10.40
C VAL A 21 -24.00 -0.29 9.81
N GLN A 22 -23.81 0.76 10.59
CA GLN A 22 -23.91 2.14 10.10
C GLN A 22 -22.83 2.43 9.05
N ASP A 23 -21.59 2.02 9.30
CA ASP A 23 -20.47 2.19 8.37
C ASP A 23 -20.59 1.35 7.08
N MET A 24 -21.47 0.35 7.07
CA MET A 24 -21.76 -0.41 5.84
C MET A 24 -22.48 0.40 4.75
N PHE A 25 -23.07 1.52 5.13
CA PHE A 25 -23.85 2.36 4.22
C PHE A 25 -23.37 3.82 4.35
N PRO A 26 -22.16 4.12 3.83
CA PRO A 26 -21.68 5.49 3.85
C PRO A 26 -22.59 6.40 3.03
N ASP A 27 -22.91 7.54 3.58
CA ASP A 27 -23.64 8.57 2.85
C ASP A 27 -22.75 9.21 1.79
N ALA A 28 -23.29 9.44 0.61
CA ALA A 28 -22.58 10.20 -0.40
C ALA A 28 -22.33 11.65 0.11
N PRO A 29 -21.19 12.26 -0.21
CA PRO A 29 -20.91 13.65 0.14
C PRO A 29 -22.02 14.60 -0.32
N GLU A 30 -22.24 15.67 0.45
CA GLU A 30 -23.25 16.67 0.09
C GLU A 30 -22.99 17.24 -1.29
N GLY A 31 -24.00 17.22 -2.15
CA GLY A 31 -23.90 17.71 -3.53
C GLY A 31 -23.27 16.73 -4.53
N TYR A 32 -22.91 15.52 -4.10
CA TYR A 32 -22.40 14.49 -4.99
C TYR A 32 -23.46 14.03 -6.01
N ARG A 33 -23.05 13.94 -7.26
CA ARG A 33 -23.85 13.33 -8.34
C ARG A 33 -22.95 12.49 -9.23
N ASP A 34 -23.34 11.25 -9.44
CA ASP A 34 -22.61 10.31 -10.31
C ASP A 34 -22.31 10.91 -11.71
N SER A 35 -23.30 11.62 -12.28
CA SER A 35 -23.15 12.25 -13.59
C SER A 35 -22.01 13.25 -13.65
N ASP A 36 -21.82 14.02 -12.58
CA ASP A 36 -20.79 15.05 -12.51
C ASP A 36 -19.41 14.41 -12.32
N ALA A 37 -19.34 13.37 -11.51
CA ALA A 37 -18.14 12.56 -11.33
C ALA A 37 -17.71 11.91 -12.65
N TYR A 38 -18.62 11.25 -13.36
CA TYR A 38 -18.34 10.66 -14.67
C TYR A 38 -17.93 11.71 -15.71
N GLN A 39 -18.56 12.87 -15.70
CA GLN A 39 -18.20 13.96 -16.61
C GLN A 39 -16.78 14.50 -16.31
N ALA A 40 -16.44 14.66 -15.03
CA ALA A 40 -15.12 15.10 -14.62
C ALA A 40 -14.04 14.08 -15.01
N LEU A 41 -14.27 12.80 -14.73
CA LEU A 41 -13.35 11.71 -15.04
C LEU A 41 -13.21 11.45 -16.53
N SER A 42 -14.25 11.72 -17.34
CA SER A 42 -14.20 11.50 -18.80
C SER A 42 -13.15 12.33 -19.53
N GLN A 43 -12.63 13.38 -18.89
CA GLN A 43 -11.55 14.21 -19.41
C GLN A 43 -10.17 13.55 -19.26
N TYR A 44 -10.07 12.59 -18.33
CA TYR A 44 -8.85 11.87 -18.03
C TYR A 44 -9.03 10.42 -18.51
N ARG A 45 -8.28 10.06 -19.52
CA ARG A 45 -8.25 8.70 -20.04
C ARG A 45 -6.87 8.15 -19.84
N ASP A 46 -6.82 6.92 -19.36
CA ASP A 46 -5.58 6.18 -19.33
C ASP A 46 -5.06 5.99 -20.76
N ALA A 47 -3.79 6.24 -20.94
CA ALA A 47 -3.13 5.96 -22.21
C ALA A 47 -2.73 4.49 -22.27
N ASP A 48 -2.90 3.88 -23.45
CA ASP A 48 -2.36 2.54 -23.66
C ASP A 48 -0.83 2.58 -23.71
N ILE A 49 -0.20 1.59 -23.10
CA ILE A 49 1.26 1.42 -23.14
C ILE A 49 1.58 0.61 -24.39
N PRO A 50 2.30 1.17 -25.39
CA PRO A 50 2.73 0.41 -26.56
C PRO A 50 3.56 -0.80 -26.15
N ASP A 51 3.39 -1.94 -26.85
CA ASP A 51 4.05 -3.20 -26.46
C ASP A 51 5.59 -3.07 -26.42
N GLU A 52 6.16 -2.27 -27.29
CA GLU A 52 7.60 -1.99 -27.33
C GLU A 52 8.10 -1.12 -26.19
N GLN A 53 7.20 -0.49 -25.43
CA GLN A 53 7.52 0.34 -24.26
C GLN A 53 7.21 -0.40 -22.94
N LYS A 54 6.61 -1.58 -23.00
CA LYS A 54 6.33 -2.36 -21.81
C LYS A 54 7.62 -2.86 -21.17
N VAL A 55 7.77 -2.58 -19.90
CA VAL A 55 8.90 -3.01 -19.08
C VAL A 55 8.38 -3.63 -17.78
N THR A 56 9.18 -4.49 -17.16
CA THR A 56 8.86 -4.98 -15.81
C THR A 56 8.85 -3.80 -14.83
N VAL A 57 7.76 -3.63 -14.10
CA VAL A 57 7.61 -2.61 -13.07
C VAL A 57 7.68 -3.28 -11.70
N VAL A 58 8.59 -2.86 -10.85
CA VAL A 58 8.74 -3.36 -9.48
C VAL A 58 8.54 -2.20 -8.51
N GLY A 59 7.47 -2.25 -7.72
CA GLY A 59 7.23 -1.34 -6.62
C GLY A 59 7.74 -1.93 -5.31
N ILE A 60 8.62 -1.24 -4.62
CA ILE A 60 9.14 -1.67 -3.31
C ILE A 60 8.77 -0.61 -2.28
N MET A 61 7.92 -0.99 -1.32
CA MET A 61 7.60 -0.13 -0.20
C MET A 61 8.56 -0.43 0.96
N LEU A 62 9.36 0.56 1.31
CA LEU A 62 10.25 0.52 2.46
C LEU A 62 9.51 1.12 3.66
N GLU A 63 8.98 0.24 4.52
CA GLU A 63 8.25 0.67 5.71
C GLU A 63 9.18 1.38 6.70
N ALA A 64 8.69 2.48 7.29
CA ALA A 64 9.43 3.29 8.26
C ALA A 64 10.85 3.72 7.80
N PHE A 65 11.08 3.75 6.49
CA PHE A 65 12.35 4.20 5.94
C PHE A 65 12.52 5.71 6.15
N SER A 66 13.72 6.09 6.58
CA SER A 66 14.13 7.48 6.69
C SER A 66 15.62 7.59 6.43
N ASP A 67 16.05 8.55 5.63
CA ASP A 67 17.47 8.81 5.45
C ASP A 67 18.03 9.54 6.67
N LEU A 68 18.81 8.82 7.46
CA LEU A 68 19.42 9.39 8.67
C LEU A 68 20.58 10.34 8.37
N THR A 69 21.06 10.39 7.14
CA THR A 69 22.11 11.35 6.75
C THR A 69 21.62 12.79 6.70
N ASP A 70 20.30 13.00 6.62
CA ASP A 70 19.67 14.33 6.70
C ASP A 70 19.77 14.96 8.11
N PHE A 71 20.05 14.16 9.12
CA PHE A 71 20.27 14.66 10.48
C PHE A 71 21.75 15.00 10.69
N PRO A 72 22.13 16.26 10.90
CA PRO A 72 23.53 16.67 10.92
C PRO A 72 24.43 15.85 11.84
N ALA A 73 23.94 15.51 13.05
CA ALA A 73 24.71 14.72 14.01
C ALA A 73 24.92 13.25 13.58
N LEU A 74 24.02 12.69 12.80
CA LEU A 74 24.07 11.30 12.31
C LEU A 74 24.78 11.22 10.96
N GLY A 75 24.54 12.19 10.08
CA GLY A 75 25.15 12.26 8.75
C GLY A 75 26.65 12.42 8.75
N GLU A 76 27.26 12.89 9.85
CA GLU A 76 28.72 12.95 9.98
C GLU A 76 29.36 11.59 10.30
N LEU A 77 28.57 10.63 10.78
CA LEU A 77 29.07 9.30 11.14
C LEU A 77 29.31 8.46 9.86
N SER A 78 30.54 7.99 9.68
CA SER A 78 30.90 7.17 8.53
C SER A 78 30.10 5.88 8.43
N SER A 79 29.71 5.29 9.55
CA SER A 79 28.85 4.10 9.62
C SER A 79 27.45 4.36 9.09
N VAL A 80 26.89 5.54 9.37
CA VAL A 80 25.57 5.94 8.85
C VAL A 80 25.67 6.21 7.35
N ARG A 81 26.63 7.03 6.90
CA ARG A 81 26.83 7.31 5.48
C ARG A 81 27.01 6.04 4.65
N GLY A 82 27.78 5.08 5.14
CA GLY A 82 28.04 3.82 4.44
C GLY A 82 26.76 2.98 4.21
N VAL A 83 25.76 3.10 5.07
CA VAL A 83 24.47 2.41 4.89
C VAL A 83 23.66 3.03 3.74
N TYR A 84 23.68 4.35 3.61
CA TYR A 84 22.87 5.07 2.61
C TYR A 84 23.59 5.36 1.30
N GLU A 85 24.90 5.12 1.22
CA GLU A 85 25.68 5.37 0.01
C GLU A 85 25.10 4.68 -1.24
N PRO A 86 24.66 3.40 -1.21
CA PRO A 86 24.02 2.77 -2.37
C PRO A 86 22.75 3.47 -2.83
N LEU A 87 21.94 3.98 -1.88
CA LEU A 87 20.73 4.75 -2.18
C LEU A 87 21.11 6.06 -2.87
N HIS A 88 22.01 6.83 -2.30
CA HIS A 88 22.46 8.12 -2.88
C HIS A 88 23.10 7.95 -4.27
N GLU A 89 23.79 6.84 -4.53
CA GLU A 89 24.29 6.53 -5.86
C GLU A 89 23.15 6.18 -6.85
N LEU A 90 22.07 5.55 -6.35
CA LEU A 90 20.89 5.29 -7.16
C LEU A 90 20.16 6.58 -7.49
N GLU A 91 19.98 7.48 -6.53
CA GLU A 91 19.32 8.77 -6.69
C GLU A 91 19.95 9.65 -7.77
N LYS A 92 21.29 9.64 -7.90
CA LYS A 92 22.03 10.39 -8.94
C LYS A 92 21.65 10.02 -10.36
N ARG A 93 21.04 8.89 -10.59
CA ARG A 93 20.70 8.33 -11.92
C ARG A 93 19.23 7.91 -12.02
N SER A 94 18.39 8.38 -11.12
CA SER A 94 16.96 8.14 -11.07
C SER A 94 16.22 9.46 -10.80
N VAL A 95 14.91 9.40 -10.83
CA VAL A 95 14.07 10.49 -10.31
C VAL A 95 13.87 10.22 -8.83
N SER A 96 14.24 11.16 -7.98
CA SER A 96 14.06 11.09 -6.54
C SER A 96 13.32 12.33 -6.02
N GLY A 97 12.77 12.23 -4.82
CA GLY A 97 12.07 13.32 -4.17
C GLY A 97 11.46 12.90 -2.85
N ASP A 98 11.03 13.86 -2.08
CA ASP A 98 10.36 13.62 -0.79
C ASP A 98 8.91 13.20 -1.01
N LEU A 99 8.48 12.17 -0.32
CA LEU A 99 7.10 11.74 -0.27
C LEU A 99 6.45 12.24 1.01
N LEU A 100 5.49 13.15 0.87
CA LEU A 100 4.65 13.58 1.99
C LEU A 100 3.46 12.61 2.12
N THR A 101 3.38 11.94 3.28
CA THR A 101 2.25 11.07 3.60
C THR A 101 1.31 11.75 4.59
N ASN A 102 0.00 11.55 4.43
CA ASN A 102 -1.02 12.07 5.35
C ASN A 102 -1.20 11.22 6.61
N ILE A 103 -0.34 10.23 6.81
CA ILE A 103 -0.49 9.23 7.86
C ILE A 103 0.46 9.56 9.01
N PHE A 104 -0.07 9.62 10.22
CA PHE A 104 0.71 9.86 11.43
C PHE A 104 0.79 8.60 12.29
N ALA A 105 2.00 8.25 12.71
CA ALA A 105 2.29 7.23 13.73
C ALA A 105 1.65 5.85 13.46
N GLY A 106 2.04 5.20 12.41
CA GLY A 106 1.49 3.93 11.92
C GLY A 106 0.63 4.13 10.68
N GLY A 107 -0.17 3.14 10.27
CA GLY A 107 -1.00 3.25 9.08
C GLY A 107 -0.23 3.09 7.76
N THR A 108 0.82 2.30 7.76
CA THR A 108 1.60 1.97 6.55
C THR A 108 0.71 1.46 5.42
N THR A 109 -0.31 0.67 5.75
CA THR A 109 -1.31 0.20 4.79
C THR A 109 -2.07 1.32 4.11
N ASP A 110 -2.40 2.38 4.83
CA ASP A 110 -3.14 3.51 4.25
C ASP A 110 -2.26 4.24 3.23
N THR A 111 -0.98 4.40 3.54
CA THR A 111 0.01 4.96 2.60
C THR A 111 0.19 4.05 1.37
N GLU A 112 0.30 2.74 1.57
CA GLU A 112 0.41 1.74 0.51
C GLU A 112 -0.80 1.80 -0.42
N TRP A 113 -2.00 1.78 0.15
CA TRP A 113 -3.23 1.81 -0.63
C TRP A 113 -3.44 3.17 -1.31
N GLY A 114 -3.09 4.26 -0.64
CA GLY A 114 -3.07 5.59 -1.25
C GLY A 114 -2.15 5.66 -2.47
N PHE A 115 -0.97 5.05 -2.38
CA PHE A 115 -0.05 4.94 -3.52
C PHE A 115 -0.63 4.10 -4.66
N LEU A 116 -1.27 2.97 -4.35
CA LEU A 116 -1.81 2.06 -5.37
C LEU A 116 -3.10 2.57 -6.02
N THR A 117 -3.85 3.46 -5.36
CA THR A 117 -5.14 3.96 -5.86
C THR A 117 -5.11 5.43 -6.26
N GLY A 118 -4.17 6.20 -5.75
CA GLY A 118 -4.16 7.66 -5.87
C GLY A 118 -5.13 8.37 -4.91
N TYR A 119 -5.84 7.65 -4.04
CA TYR A 119 -6.74 8.26 -3.06
C TYR A 119 -5.96 8.69 -1.81
N SER A 120 -6.11 9.95 -1.42
CA SER A 120 -5.47 10.50 -0.22
C SER A 120 -6.16 10.07 1.08
N GLU A 121 -7.44 9.76 0.99
CA GLU A 121 -8.26 9.23 2.07
C GLU A 121 -9.06 8.08 1.49
N HIS A 122 -9.16 6.98 2.22
CA HIS A 122 -9.95 5.85 1.77
C HIS A 122 -10.68 5.22 2.96
N GLU A 123 -11.88 4.81 2.70
CA GLU A 123 -12.61 3.88 3.55
C GLU A 123 -12.08 2.46 3.34
N GLU A 124 -12.53 1.52 4.16
CA GLU A 124 -12.23 0.10 3.94
C GLU A 124 -12.69 -0.34 2.55
N PHE A 125 -11.79 -0.92 1.78
CA PHE A 125 -12.14 -1.52 0.48
C PHE A 125 -13.06 -2.71 0.68
N ARG A 126 -14.21 -2.70 -0.01
CA ARG A 126 -15.26 -3.73 0.11
C ARG A 126 -15.65 -4.32 -1.26
N SER A 127 -15.12 -3.78 -2.31
CA SER A 127 -15.40 -4.19 -3.69
C SER A 127 -14.22 -3.84 -4.59
N ALA A 128 -14.32 -4.27 -5.84
CA ALA A 128 -13.36 -3.91 -6.87
C ALA A 128 -13.18 -2.37 -6.92
N THR A 129 -11.93 -1.94 -6.79
CA THR A 129 -11.55 -0.53 -6.68
C THR A 129 -10.56 -0.21 -7.78
N ASP A 130 -10.71 0.93 -8.42
CA ASP A 130 -9.76 1.42 -9.41
C ASP A 130 -8.39 1.63 -8.78
N SER A 131 -7.36 1.14 -9.48
CA SER A 131 -5.99 1.14 -8.99
C SER A 131 -4.99 1.12 -10.14
N PHE A 132 -3.75 1.51 -9.87
CA PHE A 132 -2.66 1.30 -10.82
C PHE A 132 -2.45 -0.19 -11.15
N VAL A 133 -2.76 -1.09 -10.22
CA VAL A 133 -2.69 -2.54 -10.45
C VAL A 133 -3.66 -2.94 -11.55
N ARG A 134 -4.92 -2.48 -11.47
CA ARG A 134 -5.92 -2.74 -12.52
C ARG A 134 -5.56 -2.11 -13.85
N TYR A 135 -4.98 -0.92 -13.82
CA TYR A 135 -4.47 -0.28 -15.02
C TYR A 135 -3.42 -1.16 -15.71
N PHE A 136 -2.39 -1.58 -15.00
CA PHE A 136 -1.35 -2.44 -15.57
C PHE A 136 -1.91 -3.79 -16.05
N LYS A 137 -2.83 -4.38 -15.29
CA LYS A 137 -3.51 -5.61 -15.69
C LYS A 137 -4.29 -5.42 -17.00
N ALA A 138 -5.01 -4.32 -17.16
CA ALA A 138 -5.71 -3.99 -18.41
C ALA A 138 -4.76 -3.79 -19.60
N GLN A 139 -3.50 -3.40 -19.32
CA GLN A 139 -2.43 -3.31 -20.32
C GLN A 139 -1.76 -4.66 -20.61
N GLY A 140 -2.20 -5.76 -19.99
CA GLY A 140 -1.68 -7.11 -20.23
C GLY A 140 -0.48 -7.50 -19.38
N TYR A 141 -0.25 -6.82 -18.24
CA TYR A 141 0.74 -7.24 -17.26
C TYR A 141 0.16 -8.30 -16.33
N ASP A 142 1.00 -9.24 -15.91
CA ASP A 142 0.75 -10.06 -14.72
C ASP A 142 1.05 -9.22 -13.48
N THR A 143 0.13 -9.21 -12.52
CA THR A 143 0.20 -8.37 -11.33
C THR A 143 0.41 -9.20 -10.08
N LEU A 144 1.58 -9.05 -9.47
CA LEU A 144 2.03 -9.88 -8.36
C LEU A 144 2.25 -9.04 -7.12
N TYR A 145 1.82 -9.55 -5.97
CA TYR A 145 2.06 -8.94 -4.66
C TYR A 145 2.83 -9.89 -3.74
N ARG A 146 3.79 -9.36 -3.02
CA ARG A 146 4.61 -10.11 -2.06
C ARG A 146 4.72 -9.33 -0.76
N HIS A 147 4.36 -9.96 0.37
CA HIS A 147 4.41 -9.32 1.67
C HIS A 147 4.85 -10.32 2.76
N PRO A 148 5.86 -9.99 3.57
CA PRO A 148 6.39 -10.91 4.57
C PRO A 148 5.48 -11.14 5.78
N GLY A 149 4.44 -10.34 5.97
CA GLY A 149 3.44 -10.52 7.02
C GLY A 149 2.34 -11.51 6.65
N TYR A 150 1.36 -11.63 7.55
CA TYR A 150 0.22 -12.54 7.39
C TYR A 150 -0.86 -11.96 6.47
N SER A 151 -1.53 -12.83 5.72
CA SER A 151 -2.59 -12.47 4.76
C SER A 151 -3.80 -11.78 5.40
N TRP A 152 -4.13 -12.16 6.63
CA TRP A 152 -5.27 -11.62 7.38
C TRP A 152 -4.99 -10.23 7.99
N PHE A 153 -3.70 -9.87 8.15
CA PHE A 153 -3.35 -8.61 8.80
C PHE A 153 -3.71 -7.43 7.90
N TYR A 154 -4.51 -6.51 8.43
CA TYR A 154 -5.16 -5.42 7.69
C TYR A 154 -6.05 -5.90 6.53
N ASN A 155 -6.57 -7.13 6.60
CA ASN A 155 -7.43 -7.67 5.54
C ASN A 155 -6.76 -7.69 4.14
N ARG A 156 -5.42 -7.72 4.09
CA ARG A 156 -4.63 -7.56 2.85
C ARG A 156 -5.03 -8.53 1.75
N SER A 157 -5.37 -9.77 2.08
CA SER A 157 -5.76 -10.75 1.08
C SER A 157 -6.98 -10.28 0.27
N ASN A 158 -8.03 -9.82 0.94
CA ASN A 158 -9.24 -9.35 0.26
C ASN A 158 -8.99 -7.99 -0.41
N VAL A 159 -8.25 -7.08 0.23
CA VAL A 159 -7.95 -5.77 -0.35
C VAL A 159 -7.15 -5.92 -1.64
N ASN A 160 -6.17 -6.82 -1.68
CA ASN A 160 -5.39 -7.07 -2.89
C ASN A 160 -6.24 -7.64 -4.04
N GLU A 161 -7.23 -8.48 -3.74
CA GLU A 161 -8.20 -8.93 -4.73
C GLU A 161 -9.01 -7.75 -5.27
N TYR A 162 -9.48 -6.86 -4.39
CA TYR A 162 -10.23 -5.66 -4.80
C TYR A 162 -9.38 -4.70 -5.63
N LEU A 163 -8.09 -4.56 -5.30
CA LEU A 163 -7.14 -3.76 -6.07
C LEU A 163 -6.76 -4.41 -7.42
N GLY A 164 -6.97 -5.71 -7.58
CA GLY A 164 -6.83 -6.41 -8.86
C GLY A 164 -5.58 -7.24 -9.06
N PHE A 165 -4.80 -7.51 -8.01
CA PHE A 165 -3.65 -8.42 -8.11
C PHE A 165 -4.07 -9.82 -8.58
N ASP A 166 -3.30 -10.41 -9.48
CA ASP A 166 -3.50 -11.78 -9.96
C ASP A 166 -3.04 -12.81 -8.93
N GLU A 167 -1.97 -12.48 -8.23
CA GLU A 167 -1.39 -13.34 -7.20
C GLU A 167 -0.91 -12.50 -6.01
N SER A 168 -1.25 -12.95 -4.81
CA SER A 168 -0.74 -12.38 -3.56
C SER A 168 -0.14 -13.48 -2.70
N VAL A 169 1.13 -13.32 -2.30
CA VAL A 169 1.84 -14.28 -1.46
C VAL A 169 2.26 -13.60 -0.16
N PHE A 170 1.94 -14.27 0.94
CA PHE A 170 2.18 -13.83 2.29
C PHE A 170 2.96 -14.89 3.09
N ASN A 171 3.32 -14.57 4.34
CA ASN A 171 3.98 -15.52 5.22
C ASN A 171 3.21 -16.84 5.32
N ASP A 172 1.91 -16.76 5.59
CA ASP A 172 1.02 -17.91 5.80
C ASP A 172 0.56 -18.61 4.51
N THR A 173 0.82 -18.03 3.34
CA THR A 173 0.40 -18.61 2.05
C THR A 173 1.55 -19.07 1.15
N GLY A 174 2.78 -18.66 1.42
CA GLY A 174 3.91 -19.06 0.56
C GLY A 174 5.28 -18.96 1.20
N PHE A 175 5.48 -18.17 2.24
CA PHE A 175 6.79 -17.97 2.85
C PHE A 175 6.98 -18.69 4.19
N GLY A 176 5.90 -19.21 4.83
CA GLY A 176 5.95 -19.75 6.17
C GLY A 176 6.91 -20.92 6.37
N ASP A 177 7.13 -21.70 5.31
CA ASP A 177 8.08 -22.82 5.34
C ASP A 177 9.53 -22.37 5.07
N LEU A 178 9.74 -21.15 4.60
CA LEU A 178 11.05 -20.63 4.20
C LEU A 178 11.67 -19.74 5.28
N ILE A 179 10.86 -18.95 5.94
CA ILE A 179 11.30 -17.94 6.92
C ILE A 179 10.28 -17.80 8.05
N SER A 180 10.75 -17.51 9.25
CA SER A 180 9.87 -17.09 10.34
C SER A 180 9.42 -15.63 10.12
N ILE A 181 8.33 -15.21 10.79
CA ILE A 181 7.87 -13.82 10.71
C ILE A 181 8.93 -12.84 11.22
N SER A 182 9.77 -13.23 12.19
CA SER A 182 10.87 -12.41 12.68
C SER A 182 11.95 -12.23 11.60
N ASP A 183 12.27 -13.28 10.86
CA ASP A 183 13.21 -13.20 9.75
C ASP A 183 12.64 -12.35 8.61
N ALA A 184 11.35 -12.48 8.32
CA ALA A 184 10.69 -11.68 7.30
C ALA A 184 10.69 -10.18 7.62
N LEU A 185 10.58 -9.81 8.89
CA LEU A 185 10.63 -8.42 9.33
C LEU A 185 12.03 -7.80 9.27
N TYR A 186 13.07 -8.61 9.52
CA TYR A 186 14.46 -8.13 9.55
C TYR A 186 15.25 -8.41 8.26
N HIS A 187 14.80 -9.35 7.46
CA HIS A 187 15.48 -9.83 6.27
C HIS A 187 14.48 -9.99 5.11
N SER A 188 13.79 -8.91 4.78
CA SER A 188 12.79 -8.91 3.69
C SER A 188 13.39 -9.19 2.31
N ASP A 189 14.69 -9.04 2.15
CA ASP A 189 15.45 -9.44 0.96
C ASP A 189 15.35 -10.95 0.65
N LYS A 190 14.97 -11.77 1.62
CA LYS A 190 14.72 -13.20 1.40
C LYS A 190 13.36 -13.50 0.77
N VAL A 191 12.48 -12.51 0.71
CA VAL A 191 11.10 -12.63 0.23
C VAL A 191 10.99 -12.23 -1.25
N LEU A 192 11.90 -11.40 -1.71
CA LEU A 192 12.00 -10.94 -3.09
C LEU A 192 12.85 -11.88 -3.94
#